data_4556c51f34b27515fee4288a5e3653f1
#
_entry.id   4556c51f34b27515fee4288a5e3653f1
#
_cell.length_a   1.000
_cell.length_b   1.000
_cell.length_c   1.000
_cell.angle_alpha   90.00
_cell.angle_beta   90.00
_cell.angle_gamma   90.00
#
_symmetry.space_group_name_H-M   'P 1'
#
loop_
_entity.id
_entity.type
_entity.pdbx_description
1 polymer ?
#
loop_
_entity_poly.entity_id
_entity_poly.type
_entity_poly.pdbx_seq_one_letter_code
_entity_poly.pdbx_strand_id
1 'polypeptide(L)'
;MNSPGCSPQRSSLKRQALRHSGTLNARAAQVSDRLFRETSFFDPQDLPQVKYEMLRQVQREALPISRVAARFGFSRPAFYKAQRDFLREGLTGLLPKRRGPKGGYKLTPEILAFAEQTRLLHPAIRTPELVRQIQKQFAVQVHRRSLERALATAKKKQSTS
;
A
#
# COMPACT_ATOMS: atom_id res chain seq x y z
N MET A 1 -23.37 -34.56 -4.91
CA MET A 1 -23.79 -33.16 -4.75
C MET A 1 -22.65 -32.30 -5.28
N ASN A 2 -22.81 -31.76 -6.49
CA ASN A 2 -21.79 -30.97 -7.18
C ASN A 2 -21.62 -29.61 -6.51
N SER A 3 -20.44 -29.36 -5.97
CA SER A 3 -20.02 -28.01 -5.59
C SER A 3 -20.01 -27.10 -6.82
N PRO A 4 -20.60 -25.89 -6.78
CA PRO A 4 -20.54 -24.96 -7.90
C PRO A 4 -19.09 -24.51 -8.08
N GLY A 5 -18.41 -25.10 -9.09
CA GLY A 5 -17.05 -24.79 -9.48
C GLY A 5 -16.89 -23.30 -9.76
N CYS A 6 -16.02 -22.65 -9.01
CA CYS A 6 -15.60 -21.27 -9.28
C CYS A 6 -15.00 -21.24 -10.68
N SER A 7 -15.69 -20.61 -11.63
CA SER A 7 -15.22 -20.48 -13.02
C SER A 7 -13.83 -19.84 -13.03
N PRO A 8 -12.85 -20.38 -13.79
CA PRO A 8 -11.47 -19.85 -13.82
C PRO A 8 -11.39 -18.35 -14.17
N GLN A 9 -12.36 -17.85 -14.90
CA GLN A 9 -12.49 -16.40 -15.21
C GLN A 9 -12.83 -15.56 -13.97
N ARG A 10 -13.72 -16.02 -13.08
CA ARG A 10 -14.05 -15.29 -11.84
C ARG A 10 -12.87 -15.23 -10.88
N SER A 11 -12.09 -16.29 -10.78
CA SER A 11 -10.89 -16.31 -9.94
C SER A 11 -9.79 -15.36 -10.46
N SER A 12 -9.63 -15.24 -11.79
CA SER A 12 -8.68 -14.32 -12.39
C SER A 12 -9.05 -12.85 -12.19
N LEU A 13 -10.32 -12.49 -12.36
CA LEU A 13 -10.84 -11.13 -12.14
C LEU A 13 -10.72 -10.72 -10.67
N LYS A 14 -11.10 -11.60 -9.74
CA LYS A 14 -10.95 -11.35 -8.30
C LYS A 14 -9.47 -11.12 -7.93
N ARG A 15 -8.58 -11.96 -8.42
CA ARG A 15 -7.14 -11.83 -8.17
C ARG A 15 -6.58 -10.52 -8.73
N GLN A 16 -7.04 -10.08 -9.89
CA GLN A 16 -6.67 -8.80 -10.47
C GLN A 16 -7.16 -7.64 -9.61
N ALA A 17 -8.40 -7.67 -9.13
CA ALA A 17 -8.98 -6.68 -8.22
C ALA A 17 -8.20 -6.59 -6.90
N LEU A 18 -7.88 -7.75 -6.28
CA LEU A 18 -7.06 -7.82 -5.06
C LEU A 18 -5.65 -7.25 -5.27
N ARG A 19 -5.06 -7.48 -6.44
CA ARG A 19 -3.75 -6.90 -6.80
C ARG A 19 -3.83 -5.38 -6.95
N HIS A 20 -4.86 -4.90 -7.62
CA HIS A 20 -5.06 -3.46 -7.84
C HIS A 20 -5.31 -2.71 -6.52
N SER A 21 -6.09 -3.28 -5.61
CA SER A 21 -6.34 -2.72 -4.28
C SER A 21 -5.16 -2.91 -3.30
N GLY A 22 -4.13 -3.69 -3.68
CA GLY A 22 -3.01 -4.03 -2.81
C GLY A 22 -3.36 -5.03 -1.69
N THR A 23 -4.53 -5.67 -1.76
CA THR A 23 -5.01 -6.64 -0.76
C THR A 23 -4.70 -8.10 -1.12
N LEU A 24 -3.97 -8.33 -2.20
CA LEU A 24 -3.56 -9.68 -2.58
C LEU A 24 -2.59 -10.27 -1.56
N ASN A 25 -2.92 -11.42 -1.01
CA ASN A 25 -2.06 -12.16 -0.09
C ASN A 25 -0.93 -12.88 -0.85
N ALA A 26 0.30 -12.36 -0.75
CA ALA A 26 1.48 -13.00 -1.34
C ALA A 26 1.80 -14.38 -0.72
N ARG A 27 1.26 -14.68 0.47
CA ARG A 27 1.48 -15.92 1.21
C ARG A 27 0.27 -16.86 1.18
N ALA A 28 -0.60 -16.74 0.19
CA ALA A 28 -1.80 -17.56 0.07
C ALA A 28 -1.52 -19.06 0.15
N ALA A 29 -0.40 -19.53 -0.43
CA ALA A 29 0.02 -20.91 -0.38
C ALA A 29 0.41 -21.42 1.03
N GLN A 30 0.70 -20.53 1.97
CA GLN A 30 1.03 -20.88 3.36
C GLN A 30 -0.22 -20.98 4.25
N VAL A 31 -1.40 -20.57 3.75
CA VAL A 31 -2.66 -20.67 4.48
C VAL A 31 -3.10 -22.12 4.48
N SER A 32 -3.01 -22.79 5.65
CA SER A 32 -3.33 -24.20 5.84
C SER A 32 -4.61 -24.44 6.64
N ASP A 33 -5.29 -23.38 7.02
CA ASP A 33 -6.53 -23.47 7.81
C ASP A 33 -7.65 -24.19 7.04
N ARG A 34 -8.44 -25.00 7.77
CA ARG A 34 -9.47 -25.85 7.21
C ARG A 34 -10.55 -25.08 6.47
N LEU A 35 -11.01 -23.92 6.99
CA LEU A 35 -12.05 -23.12 6.39
C LEU A 35 -11.64 -22.65 4.97
N PHE A 36 -10.38 -22.31 4.77
CA PHE A 36 -9.85 -21.86 3.48
C PHE A 36 -9.63 -23.00 2.48
N ARG A 37 -9.65 -24.25 2.95
CA ARG A 37 -9.51 -25.45 2.08
C ARG A 37 -10.85 -26.05 1.70
N GLU A 38 -11.82 -26.03 2.60
CA GLU A 38 -13.07 -26.76 2.45
C GLU A 38 -14.23 -25.89 1.94
N THR A 39 -14.13 -24.57 2.04
CA THR A 39 -15.21 -23.68 1.65
C THR A 39 -14.77 -22.71 0.55
N SER A 40 -15.60 -22.53 -0.46
CA SER A 40 -15.37 -21.57 -1.54
C SER A 40 -15.56 -20.10 -1.12
N PHE A 41 -16.17 -19.85 0.04
CA PHE A 41 -16.37 -18.52 0.59
C PHE A 41 -15.04 -17.89 1.07
N PHE A 42 -14.18 -18.70 1.71
CA PHE A 42 -12.91 -18.24 2.23
C PHE A 42 -11.82 -18.35 1.16
N ASP A 43 -11.25 -17.18 0.81
CA ASP A 43 -10.22 -17.08 -0.22
C ASP A 43 -8.85 -16.79 0.42
N PRO A 44 -7.88 -17.73 0.35
CA PRO A 44 -6.55 -17.51 0.91
C PRO A 44 -5.78 -16.35 0.21
N GLN A 45 -6.25 -15.91 -0.97
CA GLN A 45 -5.68 -14.77 -1.68
C GLN A 45 -6.17 -13.42 -1.13
N ASP A 46 -7.27 -13.39 -0.38
CA ASP A 46 -7.81 -12.18 0.22
C ASP A 46 -7.15 -11.90 1.58
N LEU A 47 -6.17 -11.00 1.61
CA LEU A 47 -5.39 -10.68 2.80
C LEU A 47 -6.23 -10.18 3.99
N PRO A 48 -7.20 -9.26 3.84
CA PRO A 48 -8.12 -8.87 4.90
C PRO A 48 -8.91 -10.02 5.49
N GLN A 49 -9.46 -10.90 4.64
CA GLN A 49 -10.22 -12.06 5.06
C GLN A 49 -9.35 -13.04 5.88
N VAL A 50 -8.14 -13.34 5.41
CA VAL A 50 -7.19 -14.20 6.10
C VAL A 50 -6.81 -13.63 7.47
N LYS A 51 -6.54 -12.32 7.57
CA LYS A 51 -6.23 -11.68 8.85
C LYS A 51 -7.42 -11.68 9.80
N TYR A 52 -8.61 -11.39 9.30
CA TYR A 52 -9.82 -11.36 10.12
C TYR A 52 -10.10 -12.73 10.74
N GLU A 53 -10.07 -13.81 9.93
CA GLU A 53 -10.30 -15.17 10.41
C GLU A 53 -9.22 -15.63 11.40
N MET A 54 -7.97 -15.26 11.17
CA MET A 54 -6.88 -15.51 12.13
C MET A 54 -7.17 -14.88 13.49
N LEU A 55 -7.63 -13.64 13.53
CA LEU A 55 -7.99 -12.96 14.79
C LEU A 55 -9.20 -13.59 15.44
N ARG A 56 -10.25 -13.89 14.67
CA ARG A 56 -11.48 -14.53 15.14
C ARG A 56 -11.21 -15.90 15.77
N GLN A 57 -10.35 -16.70 15.14
CA GLN A 57 -10.02 -18.04 15.62
C GLN A 57 -9.32 -18.01 16.98
N VAL A 58 -8.39 -17.09 17.22
CA VAL A 58 -7.73 -16.94 18.53
C VAL A 58 -8.74 -16.58 19.61
N GLN A 59 -9.70 -15.71 19.31
CA GLN A 59 -10.73 -15.33 20.28
C GLN A 59 -11.71 -16.46 20.62
N ARG A 60 -12.05 -17.32 19.65
CA ARG A 60 -13.04 -18.37 19.84
C ARG A 60 -12.48 -19.68 20.37
N GLU A 61 -11.30 -20.07 19.92
CA GLU A 61 -10.76 -21.41 20.16
C GLU A 61 -9.74 -21.45 21.29
N ALA A 62 -9.39 -20.31 21.91
CA ALA A 62 -8.39 -20.18 22.97
C ALA A 62 -7.04 -20.87 22.65
N LEU A 63 -6.73 -21.05 21.36
CA LEU A 63 -5.50 -21.69 20.91
C LEU A 63 -4.29 -20.77 21.07
N PRO A 64 -3.08 -21.32 21.23
CA PRO A 64 -1.87 -20.52 21.25
C PRO A 64 -1.71 -19.69 19.98
N ILE A 65 -1.49 -18.38 20.14
CA ILE A 65 -1.35 -17.42 19.03
C ILE A 65 -0.32 -17.87 17.99
N SER A 66 0.80 -18.46 18.43
CA SER A 66 1.84 -18.95 17.53
C SER A 66 1.33 -20.04 16.59
N ARG A 67 0.50 -20.96 17.11
CA ARG A 67 -0.10 -22.03 16.32
C ARG A 67 -1.10 -21.49 15.30
N VAL A 68 -2.00 -20.61 15.75
CA VAL A 68 -3.00 -20.01 14.84
C VAL A 68 -2.30 -19.16 13.78
N ALA A 69 -1.41 -18.25 14.16
CA ALA A 69 -0.69 -17.43 13.20
C ALA A 69 0.03 -18.26 12.13
N ALA A 70 0.70 -19.36 12.52
CA ALA A 70 1.37 -20.26 11.58
C ALA A 70 0.39 -20.89 10.57
N ARG A 71 -0.82 -21.32 11.01
CA ARG A 71 -1.85 -21.87 10.09
C ARG A 71 -2.28 -20.88 9.00
N PHE A 72 -2.23 -19.59 9.30
CA PHE A 72 -2.58 -18.52 8.37
C PHE A 72 -1.37 -17.92 7.62
N GLY A 73 -0.18 -18.51 7.78
CA GLY A 73 1.04 -18.04 7.12
C GLY A 73 1.63 -16.75 7.72
N PHE A 74 1.30 -16.45 8.99
CA PHE A 74 1.80 -15.27 9.70
C PHE A 74 2.73 -15.62 10.85
N SER A 75 3.62 -14.68 11.16
CA SER A 75 4.41 -14.71 12.39
C SER A 75 3.62 -14.14 13.58
N ARG A 76 4.04 -14.50 14.80
CA ARG A 76 3.46 -13.95 16.03
C ARG A 76 3.47 -12.40 16.10
N PRO A 77 4.55 -11.71 15.72
CA PRO A 77 4.53 -10.24 15.62
C PRO A 77 3.51 -9.69 14.61
N ALA A 78 3.32 -10.39 13.49
CA ALA A 78 2.32 -9.99 12.48
C ALA A 78 0.89 -10.14 13.01
N PHE A 79 0.62 -11.17 13.82
CA PHE A 79 -0.65 -11.32 14.52
C PHE A 79 -0.94 -10.11 15.43
N TYR A 80 -0.02 -9.77 16.34
CA TYR A 80 -0.22 -8.65 17.26
C TYR A 80 -0.38 -7.31 16.52
N LYS A 81 0.33 -7.14 15.40
CA LYS A 81 0.13 -5.98 14.56
C LYS A 81 -1.28 -5.93 13.98
N ALA A 82 -1.78 -7.04 13.43
CA ALA A 82 -3.12 -7.12 12.88
C ALA A 82 -4.19 -6.88 13.96
N GLN A 83 -4.01 -7.46 15.15
CA GLN A 83 -4.91 -7.28 16.31
C GLN A 83 -4.98 -5.81 16.74
N ARG A 84 -3.85 -5.15 16.91
CA ARG A 84 -3.79 -3.73 17.28
C ARG A 84 -4.45 -2.84 16.21
N ASP A 85 -4.17 -3.10 14.95
CA ASP A 85 -4.73 -2.33 13.83
C ASP A 85 -6.25 -2.54 13.74
N PHE A 86 -6.74 -3.76 13.99
CA PHE A 86 -8.15 -4.10 14.05
C PHE A 86 -8.87 -3.43 15.24
N LEU A 87 -8.28 -3.46 16.43
CA LEU A 87 -8.85 -2.81 17.62
C LEU A 87 -8.95 -1.29 17.45
N ARG A 88 -8.06 -0.68 16.69
CA ARG A 88 -8.05 0.77 16.46
C ARG A 88 -9.00 1.22 15.37
N GLU A 89 -9.11 0.49 14.28
CA GLU A 89 -9.77 0.92 13.05
C GLU A 89 -10.80 -0.10 12.51
N GLY A 90 -11.07 -1.18 13.26
CA GLY A 90 -11.97 -2.25 12.81
C GLY A 90 -11.42 -2.97 11.57
N LEU A 91 -12.32 -3.42 10.69
CA LEU A 91 -11.95 -4.12 9.45
C LEU A 91 -11.05 -3.28 8.53
N THR A 92 -11.20 -1.96 8.52
CA THR A 92 -10.37 -1.07 7.72
C THR A 92 -8.90 -1.08 8.16
N GLY A 93 -8.63 -1.36 9.43
CA GLY A 93 -7.28 -1.54 9.96
C GLY A 93 -6.54 -2.75 9.40
N LEU A 94 -7.27 -3.75 8.89
CA LEU A 94 -6.68 -4.94 8.26
C LEU A 94 -6.22 -4.69 6.83
N LEU A 95 -6.67 -3.60 6.20
CA LEU A 95 -6.26 -3.23 4.85
C LEU A 95 -4.80 -2.80 4.84
N PRO A 96 -4.06 -3.13 3.78
CA PRO A 96 -2.68 -2.68 3.62
C PRO A 96 -2.62 -1.16 3.49
N LYS A 97 -1.84 -0.52 4.37
CA LYS A 97 -1.57 0.92 4.24
C LYS A 97 -0.56 1.15 3.11
N ARG A 98 -0.75 2.19 2.34
CA ARG A 98 0.22 2.59 1.30
C ARG A 98 1.60 2.77 1.94
N ARG A 99 2.58 2.07 1.39
CA ARG A 99 3.98 2.19 1.82
C ARG A 99 4.58 3.49 1.27
N GLY A 100 5.42 4.10 2.07
CA GLY A 100 6.15 5.30 1.69
C GLY A 100 5.58 6.60 2.28
N PRO A 101 6.31 7.69 2.13
CA PRO A 101 5.88 9.00 2.58
C PRO A 101 4.62 9.42 1.79
N LYS A 102 3.66 10.01 2.49
CA LYS A 102 2.37 10.46 1.92
C LYS A 102 2.51 11.65 0.96
N GLY A 103 3.70 12.15 0.74
CA GLY A 103 4.01 13.28 -0.15
C GLY A 103 5.50 13.56 -0.23
N GLY A 104 5.90 14.42 -1.13
CA GLY A 104 7.27 14.90 -1.25
C GLY A 104 7.61 15.77 -0.03
N TYR A 105 8.26 15.19 0.96
CA TYR A 105 8.62 15.82 2.23
C TYR A 105 9.39 17.15 2.08
N LYS A 106 10.24 17.26 1.05
CA LYS A 106 11.09 18.43 0.81
C LYS A 106 10.61 19.36 -0.31
N LEU A 107 9.75 18.85 -1.20
CA LEU A 107 9.22 19.60 -2.33
C LEU A 107 7.78 19.97 -2.04
N THR A 108 7.61 21.06 -1.28
CA THR A 108 6.29 21.63 -1.01
C THR A 108 5.71 22.29 -2.27
N PRO A 109 4.38 22.51 -2.35
CA PRO A 109 3.77 23.24 -3.46
C PRO A 109 4.39 24.62 -3.71
N GLU A 110 4.80 25.31 -2.65
CA GLU A 110 5.46 26.61 -2.71
C GLU A 110 6.83 26.54 -3.42
N ILE A 111 7.63 25.53 -3.07
CA ILE A 111 8.94 25.31 -3.70
C ILE A 111 8.78 24.94 -5.19
N LEU A 112 7.76 24.17 -5.52
CA LEU A 112 7.47 23.84 -6.92
C LEU A 112 7.00 25.06 -7.71
N ALA A 113 6.11 25.88 -7.15
CA ALA A 113 5.66 27.12 -7.78
C ALA A 113 6.84 28.09 -8.01
N PHE A 114 7.72 28.26 -7.02
CA PHE A 114 8.93 29.05 -7.16
C PHE A 114 9.85 28.52 -8.28
N ALA A 115 10.03 27.20 -8.35
CA ALA A 115 10.87 26.58 -9.37
C ALA A 115 10.29 26.74 -10.78
N GLU A 116 8.97 26.65 -10.94
CA GLU A 116 8.27 26.89 -12.20
C GLU A 116 8.37 28.37 -12.62
N GLN A 117 8.09 29.29 -11.70
CA GLN A 117 8.20 30.73 -11.97
C GLN A 117 9.64 31.14 -12.35
N THR A 118 10.63 30.62 -11.63
CA THR A 118 12.04 30.90 -11.97
C THR A 118 12.43 30.40 -13.35
N ARG A 119 11.92 29.24 -13.77
CA ARG A 119 12.13 28.73 -15.13
C ARG A 119 11.42 29.53 -16.22
N LEU A 120 10.27 30.10 -15.92
CA LEU A 120 9.55 30.99 -16.86
C LEU A 120 10.32 32.29 -17.07
N LEU A 121 10.85 32.87 -15.98
CA LEU A 121 11.63 34.12 -16.04
C LEU A 121 13.03 33.90 -16.65
N HIS A 122 13.63 32.75 -16.40
CA HIS A 122 14.99 32.41 -16.87
C HIS A 122 14.99 31.05 -17.58
N PRO A 123 14.53 30.95 -18.85
CA PRO A 123 14.43 29.66 -19.56
C PRO A 123 15.77 28.90 -19.70
N ALA A 124 16.88 29.61 -19.69
CA ALA A 124 18.23 29.04 -19.80
C ALA A 124 18.79 28.52 -18.48
N ILE A 125 18.08 28.67 -17.36
CA ILE A 125 18.58 28.26 -16.04
C ILE A 125 18.77 26.74 -15.98
N ARG A 126 19.96 26.31 -15.55
CA ARG A 126 20.25 24.88 -15.36
C ARG A 126 19.70 24.36 -14.03
N THR A 127 19.28 23.10 -13.99
CA THR A 127 18.71 22.49 -12.77
C THR A 127 19.62 22.61 -11.54
N PRO A 128 20.96 22.50 -11.62
CA PRO A 128 21.83 22.70 -10.45
C PRO A 128 21.76 24.12 -9.87
N GLU A 129 21.63 25.12 -10.72
CA GLU A 129 21.48 26.53 -10.32
C GLU A 129 20.15 26.75 -9.61
N LEU A 130 19.08 26.20 -10.17
CA LEU A 130 17.73 26.24 -9.57
C LEU A 130 17.71 25.56 -8.19
N VAL A 131 18.43 24.45 -8.00
CA VAL A 131 18.57 23.79 -6.70
C VAL A 131 19.28 24.70 -5.69
N ARG A 132 20.34 25.42 -6.11
CA ARG A 132 21.04 26.39 -5.24
C ARG A 132 20.12 27.55 -4.82
N GLN A 133 19.31 28.07 -5.73
CA GLN A 133 18.36 29.14 -5.41
C GLN A 133 17.30 28.67 -4.45
N ILE A 134 16.74 27.46 -4.63
CA ILE A 134 15.81 26.84 -3.69
C ILE A 134 16.45 26.68 -2.31
N GLN A 135 17.69 26.20 -2.24
CA GLN A 135 18.40 26.05 -0.99
C GLN A 135 18.62 27.40 -0.28
N LYS A 136 18.95 28.45 -1.04
CA LYS A 136 19.18 29.80 -0.51
C LYS A 136 17.88 30.43 0.03
N GLN A 137 16.76 30.22 -0.66
CA GLN A 137 15.49 30.88 -0.31
C GLN A 137 14.67 30.13 0.73
N PHE A 138 14.66 28.79 0.66
CA PHE A 138 13.81 27.94 1.53
C PHE A 138 14.61 27.16 2.58
N ALA A 139 15.93 27.27 2.60
CA ALA A 139 16.83 26.51 3.47
C ALA A 139 16.65 24.96 3.34
N VAL A 140 16.13 24.49 2.20
CA VAL A 140 15.84 23.07 1.95
C VAL A 140 16.80 22.51 0.91
N GLN A 141 17.54 21.46 1.28
CA GLN A 141 18.39 20.75 0.35
C GLN A 141 17.60 19.73 -0.47
N VAL A 142 17.44 19.99 -1.75
CA VAL A 142 16.69 19.17 -2.70
C VAL A 142 17.67 18.48 -3.67
N HIS A 143 17.47 17.19 -3.93
CA HIS A 143 18.27 16.50 -4.94
C HIS A 143 17.78 16.85 -6.35
N ARG A 144 18.70 17.08 -7.30
CA ARG A 144 18.43 17.45 -8.68
C ARG A 144 17.35 16.58 -9.35
N ARG A 145 17.51 15.24 -9.30
CA ARG A 145 16.55 14.29 -9.90
C ARG A 145 15.16 14.36 -9.28
N SER A 146 15.06 14.67 -7.99
CA SER A 146 13.77 14.81 -7.30
C SER A 146 13.03 16.05 -7.79
N LEU A 147 13.73 17.17 -7.97
CA LEU A 147 13.18 18.39 -8.53
C LEU A 147 12.72 18.19 -9.98
N GLU A 148 13.57 17.60 -10.83
CA GLU A 148 13.23 17.30 -12.23
C GLU A 148 11.98 16.43 -12.36
N ARG A 149 11.88 15.36 -11.55
CA ARG A 149 10.71 14.46 -11.52
C ARG A 149 9.45 15.17 -11.06
N ALA A 150 9.55 16.01 -10.04
CA ALA A 150 8.40 16.74 -9.51
C ALA A 150 7.88 17.77 -10.51
N LEU A 151 8.75 18.52 -11.18
CA LEU A 151 8.39 19.47 -12.22
C LEU A 151 7.77 18.77 -13.46
N ALA A 152 8.29 17.61 -13.86
CA ALA A 152 7.70 16.81 -14.93
C ALA A 152 6.28 16.31 -14.57
N THR A 153 6.05 15.93 -13.32
CA THR A 153 4.74 15.50 -12.82
C THR A 153 3.74 16.66 -12.75
N ALA A 154 4.18 17.85 -12.33
CA ALA A 154 3.36 19.05 -12.29
C ALA A 154 2.90 19.45 -13.70
N LYS A 155 3.82 19.48 -14.67
CA LYS A 155 3.52 19.78 -16.07
C LYS A 155 2.49 18.80 -16.69
N LYS A 156 2.60 17.49 -16.35
CA LYS A 156 1.64 16.49 -16.83
C LYS A 156 0.23 16.68 -16.25
N LYS A 157 0.11 17.15 -15.01
CA LYS A 157 -1.18 17.46 -14.39
C LYS A 157 -1.88 18.67 -15.04
N GLN A 158 -1.13 19.69 -15.41
CA GLN A 158 -1.66 20.88 -16.08
C GLN A 158 -2.14 20.61 -17.51
N SER A 159 -1.56 19.61 -18.19
CA SER A 159 -1.97 19.23 -19.57
C SER A 159 -3.18 18.28 -19.62
N THR A 160 -3.70 17.83 -18.47
CA THR A 160 -4.83 16.87 -18.38
C THR A 160 -6.09 17.53 -17.76
N SER A 161 -6.04 18.82 -17.41
CA SER A 161 -7.15 19.65 -16.93
C SER A 161 -7.57 20.60 -18.03
#